data_e3358379ce27f326d44cb81ba57ccabd
#
_entry.id   e3358379ce27f326d44cb81ba57ccabd
#
_cell.length_a   1.000
_cell.length_b   1.000
_cell.length_c   1.000
_cell.angle_alpha   90.00
_cell.angle_beta   90.00
_cell.angle_gamma   90.00
#
_symmetry.space_group_name_H-M   'P 1'
#
loop_
_entity.id
_entity.type
_entity.pdbx_description
1 polymer ?
#
loop_
_entity_poly.entity_id
_entity_poly.type
_entity_poly.pdbx_seq_one_letter_code
_entity_poly.pdbx_strand_id
1 'polypeptide(L)'
;MLNRVLVLVFLYSLAWTAAATESCQPGKPQLIIYHPGSISAALKAVETLFTQQSGICIEDYAGGSVSLARKLTAGGLISDLYASADYQIIDNMLKPAGFADYSIRFAGGAMVLAYTTNSKYAETIAKSGSRFSPPNAIPEAAADWYAQLTQPGVTVSGSHPFLDPGGYRADMIFQLAQDHYGVANLYNELLSHYAISNAPGGLGKVFDYQFIYEHGAQAIYKADKTGTYRYVKLPDEINLGVPGLNDLYAKRSVTLPGLQSAGAATAVNIPASRVTWGITLMKAAPNRENALAFLELLFSSQGAAILSAVGPAPLSPPIVSKQDFALLPAALKALVQSK
;
A
#
# COMPACT_ATOMS: atom_id res chain seq x y z
N MET A 1 -30.11 45.10 57.14
CA MET A 1 -29.74 45.59 55.81
C MET A 1 -28.71 44.61 55.24
N LEU A 2 -29.13 43.67 54.38
CA LEU A 2 -28.26 42.63 53.82
C LEU A 2 -28.04 42.96 52.35
N ASN A 3 -26.81 43.41 52.01
CA ASN A 3 -26.41 43.64 50.62
C ASN A 3 -26.14 42.29 49.92
N ARG A 4 -26.97 41.96 48.92
CA ARG A 4 -26.72 40.88 48.02
C ARG A 4 -25.87 41.37 46.82
N VAL A 5 -24.63 40.92 46.75
CA VAL A 5 -23.79 41.08 45.57
C VAL A 5 -24.15 40.02 44.56
N LEU A 6 -24.63 40.44 43.39
CA LEU A 6 -24.93 39.57 42.25
C LEU A 6 -23.67 39.39 41.44
N VAL A 7 -23.09 38.18 41.45
CA VAL A 7 -21.96 37.81 40.58
C VAL A 7 -22.54 37.27 39.26
N LEU A 8 -22.38 38.07 38.20
CA LEU A 8 -22.72 37.62 36.81
C LEU A 8 -21.54 36.81 36.30
N VAL A 9 -21.72 35.48 36.18
CA VAL A 9 -20.80 34.57 35.48
C VAL A 9 -21.15 34.60 34.00
N PHE A 10 -20.27 35.22 33.21
CA PHE A 10 -20.34 35.12 31.74
C PHE A 10 -19.77 33.75 31.31
N LEU A 11 -20.64 32.85 30.91
CA LEU A 11 -20.32 31.62 30.21
C LEU A 11 -20.03 31.96 28.74
N TYR A 12 -18.73 32.04 28.38
CA TYR A 12 -18.31 32.01 26.98
C TYR A 12 -18.51 30.58 26.46
N SER A 13 -19.58 30.34 25.75
CA SER A 13 -19.75 29.15 24.93
C SER A 13 -18.89 29.30 23.67
N LEU A 14 -17.72 28.67 23.66
CA LEU A 14 -16.98 28.43 22.40
C LEU A 14 -17.84 27.46 21.55
N ALA A 15 -18.60 28.02 20.63
CA ALA A 15 -19.19 27.26 19.56
C ALA A 15 -18.06 26.78 18.63
N TRP A 16 -17.65 25.54 18.77
CA TRP A 16 -16.90 24.86 17.72
C TRP A 16 -17.85 24.70 16.54
N THR A 17 -17.75 25.60 15.56
CA THR A 17 -18.34 25.36 14.25
C THR A 17 -17.54 24.21 13.63
N ALA A 18 -18.11 23.01 13.63
CA ALA A 18 -17.67 21.96 12.74
C ALA A 18 -17.79 22.53 11.32
N ALA A 19 -16.66 22.86 10.70
CA ALA A 19 -16.63 23.19 9.27
C ALA A 19 -17.16 21.94 8.56
N ALA A 20 -18.39 22.05 8.03
CA ALA A 20 -18.90 21.06 7.11
C ALA A 20 -17.88 20.93 5.99
N THR A 21 -17.44 19.70 5.72
CA THR A 21 -16.67 19.37 4.52
C THR A 21 -17.53 19.80 3.33
N GLU A 22 -17.24 20.95 2.77
CA GLU A 22 -17.92 21.42 1.55
C GLU A 22 -17.68 20.37 0.48
N SER A 23 -18.74 19.74 0.01
CA SER A 23 -18.69 18.83 -1.12
C SER A 23 -18.04 19.53 -2.31
N CYS A 24 -17.14 18.87 -2.99
CA CYS A 24 -16.48 19.41 -4.17
C CYS A 24 -17.53 19.87 -5.18
N GLN A 25 -17.53 21.16 -5.52
CA GLN A 25 -18.48 21.79 -6.43
C GLN A 25 -17.89 21.82 -7.84
N PRO A 26 -18.67 21.58 -8.89
CA PRO A 26 -18.22 21.78 -10.26
C PRO A 26 -17.63 23.20 -10.46
N GLY A 27 -16.43 23.27 -11.06
CA GLY A 27 -15.73 24.54 -11.31
C GLY A 27 -14.79 25.03 -10.19
N LYS A 28 -14.68 24.34 -9.06
CA LYS A 28 -13.60 24.58 -8.08
C LYS A 28 -12.29 23.94 -8.55
N PRO A 29 -11.12 24.44 -8.10
CA PRO A 29 -9.84 23.77 -8.32
C PRO A 29 -9.92 22.31 -7.88
N GLN A 30 -9.42 21.41 -8.72
CA GLN A 30 -9.50 19.98 -8.50
C GLN A 30 -8.10 19.36 -8.47
N LEU A 31 -8.03 18.17 -7.90
CA LEU A 31 -6.90 17.27 -8.00
C LEU A 31 -7.44 15.85 -8.15
N ILE A 32 -6.98 15.12 -9.16
CA ILE A 32 -7.44 13.77 -9.47
C ILE A 32 -6.32 12.78 -9.15
N ILE A 33 -6.58 11.85 -8.22
CA ILE A 33 -5.58 10.88 -7.75
C ILE A 33 -6.09 9.46 -8.00
N TYR A 34 -5.26 8.64 -8.66
CA TYR A 34 -5.46 7.20 -8.74
C TYR A 34 -4.42 6.50 -7.87
N HIS A 35 -4.86 5.60 -6.98
CA HIS A 35 -3.97 5.01 -6.00
C HIS A 35 -4.35 3.55 -5.64
N PRO A 36 -3.40 2.74 -5.10
CA PRO A 36 -3.70 1.39 -4.63
C PRO A 36 -4.54 1.42 -3.36
N GLY A 37 -5.47 0.48 -3.24
CA GLY A 37 -6.30 0.34 -2.05
C GLY A 37 -5.51 0.19 -0.74
N SER A 38 -4.28 -0.31 -0.81
CA SER A 38 -3.41 -0.53 0.35
C SER A 38 -2.99 0.75 1.09
N ILE A 39 -3.07 1.93 0.45
CA ILE A 39 -2.72 3.22 1.08
C ILE A 39 -3.91 4.16 1.22
N SER A 40 -5.14 3.70 0.96
CA SER A 40 -6.34 4.54 0.99
C SER A 40 -6.50 5.32 2.30
N ALA A 41 -6.31 4.67 3.44
CA ALA A 41 -6.44 5.33 4.74
C ALA A 41 -5.43 6.47 4.93
N ALA A 42 -4.17 6.23 4.54
CA ALA A 42 -3.12 7.23 4.64
C ALA A 42 -3.31 8.39 3.66
N LEU A 43 -3.63 8.09 2.40
CA LEU A 43 -3.90 9.15 1.41
C LEU A 43 -5.11 9.97 1.81
N LYS A 44 -6.19 9.35 2.25
CA LYS A 44 -7.39 10.07 2.71
C LYS A 44 -7.10 11.05 3.85
N ALA A 45 -6.20 10.69 4.76
CA ALA A 45 -5.78 11.60 5.83
C ALA A 45 -4.94 12.78 5.29
N VAL A 46 -4.03 12.52 4.32
CA VAL A 46 -3.27 13.60 3.67
C VAL A 46 -4.18 14.49 2.83
N GLU A 47 -5.11 13.92 2.07
CA GLU A 47 -6.10 14.63 1.26
C GLU A 47 -6.98 15.54 2.09
N THR A 48 -7.45 15.05 3.24
CA THR A 48 -8.25 15.85 4.19
C THR A 48 -7.46 17.06 4.66
N LEU A 49 -6.20 16.86 5.06
CA LEU A 49 -5.32 17.95 5.47
C LEU A 49 -5.07 18.95 4.33
N PHE A 50 -4.78 18.42 3.12
CA PHE A 50 -4.54 19.24 1.94
C PHE A 50 -5.75 20.11 1.58
N THR A 51 -6.96 19.51 1.55
CA THR A 51 -8.20 20.24 1.27
C THR A 51 -8.48 21.31 2.32
N GLN A 52 -8.22 21.02 3.61
CA GLN A 52 -8.36 22.00 4.68
C GLN A 52 -7.42 23.20 4.54
N GLN A 53 -6.18 22.96 4.08
CA GLN A 53 -5.17 24.02 3.94
C GLN A 53 -5.32 24.83 2.65
N SER A 54 -5.71 24.19 1.55
CA SER A 54 -5.69 24.79 0.21
C SER A 54 -7.07 25.15 -0.33
N GLY A 55 -8.15 24.57 0.20
CA GLY A 55 -9.49 24.65 -0.39
C GLY A 55 -9.66 23.85 -1.68
N ILE A 56 -8.63 23.09 -2.12
CA ILE A 56 -8.66 22.28 -3.34
C ILE A 56 -9.45 21.00 -3.08
N CYS A 57 -10.40 20.71 -3.96
CA CYS A 57 -11.16 19.46 -3.93
C CYS A 57 -10.36 18.33 -4.56
N ILE A 58 -10.42 17.15 -3.95
CA ILE A 58 -9.75 15.95 -4.45
C ILE A 58 -10.78 14.91 -4.86
N GLU A 59 -10.60 14.37 -6.06
CA GLU A 59 -11.26 13.16 -6.53
C GLU A 59 -10.25 12.02 -6.47
N ASP A 60 -10.49 11.04 -5.61
CA ASP A 60 -9.60 9.88 -5.44
C ASP A 60 -10.25 8.59 -5.90
N TYR A 61 -9.47 7.74 -6.54
CA TYR A 61 -9.89 6.46 -7.10
C TYR A 61 -8.96 5.35 -6.65
N ALA A 62 -9.47 4.44 -5.82
CA ALA A 62 -8.72 3.30 -5.33
C ALA A 62 -8.90 2.06 -6.19
N GLY A 63 -7.83 1.26 -6.34
CA GLY A 63 -7.90 0.00 -7.08
C GLY A 63 -6.58 -0.78 -7.07
N GLY A 64 -6.52 -1.88 -7.82
CA GLY A 64 -5.26 -2.58 -8.04
C GLY A 64 -4.34 -1.77 -8.96
N SER A 65 -3.08 -1.59 -8.57
CA SER A 65 -2.15 -0.68 -9.28
C SER A 65 -2.03 -1.00 -10.77
N VAL A 66 -1.87 -2.28 -11.13
CA VAL A 66 -1.76 -2.68 -12.55
C VAL A 66 -3.07 -2.43 -13.31
N SER A 67 -4.21 -2.69 -12.68
CA SER A 67 -5.53 -2.40 -13.26
C SER A 67 -5.71 -0.90 -13.52
N LEU A 68 -5.34 -0.06 -12.56
CA LEU A 68 -5.42 1.41 -12.70
C LEU A 68 -4.46 1.92 -13.79
N ALA A 69 -3.21 1.43 -13.83
CA ALA A 69 -2.27 1.78 -14.88
C ALA A 69 -2.83 1.45 -16.28
N ARG A 70 -3.45 0.27 -16.45
CA ARG A 70 -4.09 -0.10 -17.72
C ARG A 70 -5.26 0.80 -18.08
N LYS A 71 -6.13 1.14 -17.12
CA LYS A 71 -7.26 2.05 -17.35
C LYS A 71 -6.80 3.44 -17.76
N LEU A 72 -5.75 3.98 -17.13
CA LEU A 72 -5.19 5.29 -17.46
C LEU A 72 -4.56 5.30 -18.86
N THR A 73 -3.91 4.21 -19.26
CA THR A 73 -3.21 4.12 -20.54
C THR A 73 -4.09 3.64 -21.71
N ALA A 74 -5.19 2.93 -21.45
CA ALA A 74 -6.12 2.45 -22.47
C ALA A 74 -6.97 3.57 -23.09
N GLY A 75 -6.95 4.76 -22.53
CA GLY A 75 -7.56 5.96 -23.09
C GLY A 75 -8.78 6.45 -22.32
N GLY A 76 -8.87 7.77 -22.21
CA GLY A 76 -10.04 8.48 -21.72
C GLY A 76 -10.09 8.79 -20.22
N LEU A 77 -9.30 8.14 -19.38
CA LEU A 77 -9.20 8.54 -17.98
C LEU A 77 -8.11 9.59 -17.80
N ILE A 78 -8.45 10.62 -17.05
CA ILE A 78 -7.57 11.74 -16.71
C ILE A 78 -7.14 11.56 -15.26
N SER A 79 -5.86 11.77 -14.97
CA SER A 79 -5.32 11.78 -13.63
C SER A 79 -4.21 12.80 -13.51
N ASP A 80 -4.12 13.45 -12.37
CA ASP A 80 -2.98 14.31 -12.03
C ASP A 80 -1.86 13.49 -11.40
N LEU A 81 -2.21 12.64 -10.44
CA LEU A 81 -1.28 11.79 -9.72
C LEU A 81 -1.67 10.32 -9.86
N TYR A 82 -0.67 9.49 -10.07
CA TYR A 82 -0.81 8.06 -9.98
C TYR A 82 0.14 7.50 -8.93
N ALA A 83 -0.41 6.83 -7.92
CA ALA A 83 0.36 6.07 -6.94
C ALA A 83 0.23 4.56 -7.19
N SER A 84 1.27 3.82 -6.88
CA SER A 84 1.33 2.37 -7.04
C SER A 84 1.85 1.69 -5.78
N ALA A 85 1.30 0.53 -5.46
CA ALA A 85 1.85 -0.32 -4.41
C ALA A 85 3.21 -0.94 -4.79
N ASP A 86 3.58 -0.85 -6.06
CA ASP A 86 4.90 -1.17 -6.56
C ASP A 86 5.38 -0.09 -7.53
N TYR A 87 6.46 0.62 -7.19
CA TYR A 87 7.04 1.66 -8.04
C TYR A 87 7.44 1.13 -9.44
N GLN A 88 7.75 -0.16 -9.57
CA GLN A 88 8.12 -0.79 -10.83
C GLN A 88 6.99 -0.75 -11.87
N ILE A 89 5.73 -0.60 -11.46
CA ILE A 89 4.64 -0.39 -12.41
C ILE A 89 4.79 0.96 -13.11
N ILE A 90 5.22 1.99 -12.40
CA ILE A 90 5.53 3.30 -13.01
C ILE A 90 6.74 3.14 -13.93
N ASP A 91 7.83 2.54 -13.44
CA ASP A 91 9.09 2.44 -14.19
C ASP A 91 8.98 1.56 -15.44
N ASN A 92 8.29 0.42 -15.36
CA ASN A 92 8.30 -0.59 -16.42
C ASN A 92 7.04 -0.56 -17.31
N MET A 93 5.99 0.17 -16.91
CA MET A 93 4.76 0.26 -17.69
C MET A 93 4.44 1.71 -18.10
N LEU A 94 4.36 2.66 -17.16
CA LEU A 94 3.91 4.02 -17.48
C LEU A 94 4.99 4.86 -18.16
N LYS A 95 6.24 4.79 -17.69
CA LYS A 95 7.35 5.55 -18.29
C LYS A 95 7.63 5.11 -19.73
N PRO A 96 7.80 3.81 -20.06
CA PRO A 96 8.01 3.38 -21.43
C PRO A 96 6.83 3.69 -22.36
N ALA A 97 5.61 3.75 -21.85
CA ALA A 97 4.42 4.11 -22.60
C ALA A 97 4.21 5.64 -22.73
N GLY A 98 5.08 6.46 -22.15
CA GLY A 98 5.04 7.92 -22.28
C GLY A 98 4.05 8.64 -21.37
N PHE A 99 3.50 7.97 -20.34
CA PHE A 99 2.52 8.54 -19.40
C PHE A 99 3.15 9.16 -18.14
N ALA A 100 4.38 8.81 -17.83
CA ALA A 100 5.15 9.36 -16.72
C ALA A 100 6.60 9.60 -17.14
N ASP A 101 7.27 10.56 -16.50
CA ASP A 101 8.69 10.85 -16.74
C ASP A 101 9.58 10.29 -15.60
N TYR A 102 9.04 10.16 -14.41
CA TYR A 102 9.78 9.75 -13.21
C TYR A 102 8.90 8.96 -12.24
N SER A 103 9.55 8.29 -11.30
CA SER A 103 8.91 7.57 -10.20
C SER A 103 9.56 7.98 -8.88
N ILE A 104 8.76 8.44 -7.91
CA ILE A 104 9.23 8.80 -6.57
C ILE A 104 8.78 7.71 -5.60
N ARG A 105 9.74 7.03 -5.00
CA ARG A 105 9.53 6.00 -3.97
C ARG A 105 9.37 6.69 -2.61
N PHE A 106 8.18 6.63 -2.02
CA PHE A 106 7.86 7.43 -0.84
C PHE A 106 7.56 6.61 0.42
N ALA A 107 7.28 5.33 0.30
CA ALA A 107 7.01 4.48 1.44
C ALA A 107 7.48 3.04 1.20
N GLY A 108 7.75 2.31 2.26
CA GLY A 108 8.18 0.92 2.23
C GLY A 108 7.40 0.05 3.21
N GLY A 109 7.48 -1.27 3.04
CA GLY A 109 6.79 -2.21 3.91
C GLY A 109 7.26 -3.64 3.70
N ALA A 110 6.51 -4.59 4.24
CA ALA A 110 6.71 -6.01 4.10
C ALA A 110 5.36 -6.71 3.88
N MET A 111 5.41 -7.98 3.47
CA MET A 111 4.26 -8.87 3.43
C MET A 111 4.20 -9.73 4.68
N VAL A 112 3.00 -10.03 5.14
CA VAL A 112 2.71 -10.91 6.27
C VAL A 112 1.60 -11.90 5.90
N LEU A 113 1.45 -12.96 6.70
CA LEU A 113 0.36 -13.92 6.60
C LEU A 113 -0.67 -13.63 7.69
N ALA A 114 -1.87 -13.20 7.29
CA ALA A 114 -3.00 -12.96 8.17
C ALA A 114 -3.90 -14.19 8.26
N TYR A 115 -4.52 -14.38 9.43
CA TYR A 115 -5.48 -15.44 9.74
C TYR A 115 -6.40 -15.01 10.89
N THR A 116 -7.39 -15.84 11.22
CA THR A 116 -8.20 -15.65 12.42
C THR A 116 -8.12 -16.89 13.31
N THR A 117 -8.58 -16.77 14.55
CA THR A 117 -8.69 -17.93 15.44
C THR A 117 -9.62 -19.03 14.91
N ASN A 118 -10.45 -18.72 13.91
CA ASN A 118 -11.35 -19.68 13.25
C ASN A 118 -10.74 -20.32 12.00
N SER A 119 -9.57 -19.89 11.56
CA SER A 119 -8.87 -20.46 10.42
C SER A 119 -8.40 -21.89 10.72
N LYS A 120 -8.40 -22.76 9.74
CA LYS A 120 -7.88 -24.12 9.89
C LYS A 120 -6.42 -24.06 10.35
N TYR A 121 -6.05 -24.89 11.30
CA TYR A 121 -4.70 -24.96 11.88
C TYR A 121 -4.22 -23.65 12.54
N ALA A 122 -5.14 -22.75 12.94
CA ALA A 122 -4.80 -21.48 13.59
C ALA A 122 -3.91 -21.64 14.83
N GLU A 123 -4.18 -22.63 15.67
CA GLU A 123 -3.36 -22.91 16.84
C GLU A 123 -1.94 -23.36 16.51
N THR A 124 -1.75 -24.10 15.43
CA THR A 124 -0.44 -24.57 14.99
C THR A 124 0.38 -23.40 14.43
N ILE A 125 -0.23 -22.57 13.59
CA ILE A 125 0.37 -21.32 13.10
C ILE A 125 0.71 -20.41 14.28
N ALA A 126 -0.18 -20.26 15.26
CA ALA A 126 0.07 -19.46 16.45
C ALA A 126 1.24 -19.99 17.28
N LYS A 127 1.43 -21.31 17.37
CA LYS A 127 2.54 -21.93 18.10
C LYS A 127 3.86 -21.81 17.37
N SER A 128 3.87 -21.99 16.04
CA SER A 128 5.05 -21.73 15.22
C SER A 128 5.41 -20.24 15.19
N GLY A 129 4.41 -19.34 15.37
CA GLY A 129 4.58 -17.92 15.60
C GLY A 129 4.52 -17.48 17.07
N SER A 130 4.49 -18.41 18.04
CA SER A 130 4.21 -18.14 19.47
C SER A 130 5.28 -17.34 20.21
N ARG A 131 6.34 -16.98 19.55
CA ARG A 131 7.27 -15.94 20.02
C ARG A 131 6.76 -14.53 19.71
N PHE A 132 5.51 -14.40 19.26
CA PHE A 132 4.78 -13.16 19.04
C PHE A 132 4.02 -12.73 20.28
N SER A 133 4.63 -11.88 21.07
CA SER A 133 3.88 -10.96 21.92
C SER A 133 4.03 -9.56 21.32
N PRO A 134 2.96 -8.91 20.92
CA PRO A 134 3.04 -7.47 20.62
C PRO A 134 3.39 -6.73 21.93
N PRO A 135 4.17 -5.65 21.89
CA PRO A 135 4.64 -4.91 20.74
C PRO A 135 6.13 -5.03 20.41
N ASN A 136 6.91 -5.88 21.07
CA ASN A 136 8.38 -5.84 20.98
C ASN A 136 9.06 -7.19 20.69
N ALA A 137 8.34 -8.26 20.45
CA ALA A 137 8.97 -9.51 20.09
C ALA A 137 9.21 -9.58 18.58
N ILE A 138 10.47 -9.66 18.19
CA ILE A 138 10.87 -10.11 16.86
C ILE A 138 10.77 -11.63 16.90
N PRO A 139 9.83 -12.25 16.22
CA PRO A 139 9.79 -13.69 16.18
C PRO A 139 10.82 -14.19 15.20
N GLU A 140 11.50 -15.23 15.56
CA GLU A 140 11.92 -16.18 14.54
C GLU A 140 10.66 -16.56 13.78
N ALA A 141 10.67 -16.31 12.49
CA ALA A 141 9.56 -16.50 11.61
C ALA A 141 8.95 -17.87 11.80
N ALA A 142 7.63 -17.95 11.70
CA ALA A 142 6.90 -19.21 11.79
C ALA A 142 7.53 -20.21 10.81
N ALA A 143 8.43 -21.06 11.33
CA ALA A 143 9.30 -21.90 10.49
C ALA A 143 8.50 -22.83 9.58
N ASP A 144 7.25 -23.14 9.95
CA ASP A 144 6.44 -24.15 9.29
C ASP A 144 5.09 -23.63 8.79
N TRP A 145 4.97 -22.30 8.57
CA TRP A 145 3.72 -21.72 8.09
C TRP A 145 3.24 -22.39 6.77
N TYR A 146 4.14 -22.67 5.86
CA TYR A 146 3.84 -23.29 4.57
C TYR A 146 3.26 -24.71 4.71
N ALA A 147 3.72 -25.48 5.70
CA ALA A 147 3.21 -26.82 5.96
C ALA A 147 1.73 -26.81 6.38
N GLN A 148 1.26 -25.73 7.00
CA GLN A 148 -0.16 -25.57 7.34
C GLN A 148 -0.97 -25.13 6.15
N LEU A 149 -0.42 -24.28 5.28
CA LEU A 149 -1.10 -23.75 4.11
C LEU A 149 -1.31 -24.81 3.02
N THR A 150 -0.46 -25.83 2.98
CA THR A 150 -0.54 -26.95 2.01
C THR A 150 -1.39 -28.12 2.51
N GLN A 151 -2.02 -28.02 3.71
CA GLN A 151 -2.91 -29.06 4.19
C GLN A 151 -4.22 -29.14 3.38
N PRO A 152 -4.80 -30.34 3.23
CA PRO A 152 -6.04 -30.52 2.47
C PRO A 152 -7.17 -29.59 2.95
N GLY A 153 -7.80 -28.92 2.00
CA GLY A 153 -8.95 -28.07 2.25
C GLY A 153 -8.63 -26.71 2.88
N VAL A 154 -7.36 -26.36 3.09
CA VAL A 154 -6.96 -25.01 3.45
C VAL A 154 -7.08 -24.11 2.22
N THR A 155 -7.56 -22.89 2.43
CA THR A 155 -7.68 -21.87 1.39
C THR A 155 -6.88 -20.63 1.76
N VAL A 156 -6.07 -20.18 0.81
CA VAL A 156 -5.27 -18.95 0.93
C VAL A 156 -5.81 -17.92 -0.03
N SER A 157 -6.06 -16.69 0.42
CA SER A 157 -6.60 -15.66 -0.45
C SER A 157 -5.62 -14.53 -0.70
N GLY A 158 -5.85 -13.81 -1.79
CA GLY A 158 -5.14 -12.60 -2.15
C GLY A 158 -5.71 -11.93 -3.39
N SER A 159 -5.13 -10.80 -3.74
CA SER A 159 -5.50 -10.05 -4.94
C SER A 159 -5.13 -10.83 -6.21
N HIS A 160 -5.75 -10.44 -7.31
CA HIS A 160 -5.43 -11.01 -8.62
C HIS A 160 -4.00 -10.64 -9.05
N PRO A 161 -3.11 -11.62 -9.33
CA PRO A 161 -1.68 -11.36 -9.60
C PRO A 161 -1.42 -10.44 -10.80
N PHE A 162 -2.28 -10.47 -11.82
CA PHE A 162 -2.13 -9.63 -13.02
C PHE A 162 -2.78 -8.25 -12.92
N LEU A 163 -3.43 -7.94 -11.80
CA LEU A 163 -4.14 -6.68 -11.60
C LEU A 163 -3.64 -5.87 -10.42
N ASP A 164 -2.96 -6.52 -9.46
CA ASP A 164 -2.58 -5.91 -8.20
C ASP A 164 -1.23 -6.43 -7.67
N PRO A 165 -0.33 -5.54 -7.21
CA PRO A 165 0.96 -5.95 -6.63
C PRO A 165 0.85 -6.87 -5.42
N GLY A 166 -0.20 -6.76 -4.60
CA GLY A 166 -0.40 -7.69 -3.48
C GLY A 166 -0.51 -9.14 -3.95
N GLY A 167 -1.18 -9.36 -5.10
CA GLY A 167 -1.33 -10.68 -5.69
C GLY A 167 -0.03 -11.27 -6.22
N TYR A 168 0.71 -10.54 -7.05
CA TYR A 168 1.97 -11.08 -7.56
C TYR A 168 3.09 -11.13 -6.51
N ARG A 169 3.01 -10.36 -5.44
CA ARG A 169 3.94 -10.50 -4.31
C ARG A 169 3.69 -11.77 -3.51
N ALA A 170 2.44 -12.22 -3.41
CA ALA A 170 2.15 -13.55 -2.85
C ALA A 170 2.78 -14.66 -3.72
N ASP A 171 2.68 -14.56 -5.04
CA ASP A 171 3.35 -15.47 -5.98
C ASP A 171 4.89 -15.45 -5.79
N MET A 172 5.50 -14.27 -5.73
CA MET A 172 6.94 -14.12 -5.46
C MET A 172 7.35 -14.75 -4.12
N ILE A 173 6.53 -14.59 -3.07
CA ILE A 173 6.77 -15.22 -1.77
C ILE A 173 6.75 -16.75 -1.89
N PHE A 174 5.84 -17.32 -2.67
CA PHE A 174 5.80 -18.77 -2.88
C PHE A 174 7.06 -19.28 -3.59
N GLN A 175 7.53 -18.55 -4.61
CA GLN A 175 8.78 -18.88 -5.29
C GLN A 175 9.99 -18.79 -4.34
N LEU A 176 10.09 -17.71 -3.56
CA LEU A 176 11.16 -17.49 -2.58
C LEU A 176 11.10 -18.51 -1.44
N ALA A 177 9.90 -18.90 -0.99
CA ALA A 177 9.73 -19.91 0.05
C ALA A 177 10.24 -21.28 -0.41
N GLN A 178 9.98 -21.68 -1.66
CA GLN A 178 10.54 -22.91 -2.21
C GLN A 178 12.08 -22.92 -2.14
N ASP A 179 12.71 -21.79 -2.50
CA ASP A 179 14.17 -21.68 -2.45
C ASP A 179 14.70 -21.67 -1.02
N HIS A 180 14.06 -20.89 -0.13
CA HIS A 180 14.48 -20.70 1.25
C HIS A 180 14.40 -21.98 2.07
N TYR A 181 13.31 -22.72 1.93
CA TYR A 181 13.10 -23.96 2.67
C TYR A 181 13.67 -25.21 1.98
N GLY A 182 14.03 -25.12 0.71
CA GLY A 182 14.53 -26.26 -0.08
C GLY A 182 13.50 -27.38 -0.28
N VAL A 183 12.21 -27.06 -0.16
CA VAL A 183 11.12 -28.04 -0.32
C VAL A 183 10.72 -28.14 -1.78
N ALA A 184 10.93 -29.30 -2.37
CA ALA A 184 10.60 -29.55 -3.78
C ALA A 184 9.09 -29.34 -4.02
N ASN A 185 8.75 -28.67 -5.13
CA ASN A 185 7.38 -28.41 -5.57
C ASN A 185 6.54 -27.50 -4.64
N LEU A 186 7.12 -26.92 -3.60
CA LEU A 186 6.38 -26.08 -2.64
C LEU A 186 5.65 -24.91 -3.33
N TYR A 187 6.26 -24.31 -4.33
CA TYR A 187 5.63 -23.24 -5.11
C TYR A 187 4.28 -23.66 -5.69
N ASN A 188 4.24 -24.80 -6.40
CA ASN A 188 3.01 -25.28 -7.01
C ASN A 188 1.96 -25.70 -5.97
N GLU A 189 2.39 -26.29 -4.86
CA GLU A 189 1.50 -26.65 -3.76
C GLU A 189 0.84 -25.43 -3.16
N LEU A 190 1.61 -24.38 -2.79
CA LEU A 190 1.06 -23.13 -2.27
C LEU A 190 0.13 -22.45 -3.29
N LEU A 191 0.51 -22.45 -4.56
CA LEU A 191 -0.30 -21.87 -5.63
C LEU A 191 -1.62 -22.61 -5.81
N SER A 192 -1.67 -23.93 -5.61
CA SER A 192 -2.90 -24.73 -5.72
C SER A 192 -3.93 -24.40 -4.63
N HIS A 193 -3.49 -23.86 -3.50
CA HIS A 193 -4.35 -23.41 -2.41
C HIS A 193 -4.73 -21.91 -2.51
N TYR A 194 -4.14 -21.19 -3.48
CA TYR A 194 -4.35 -19.75 -3.64
C TYR A 194 -5.64 -19.45 -4.39
N ALA A 195 -6.55 -18.74 -3.75
CA ALA A 195 -7.79 -18.27 -4.34
C ALA A 195 -7.77 -16.74 -4.49
N ILE A 196 -8.15 -16.26 -5.67
CA ILE A 196 -8.31 -14.83 -5.91
C ILE A 196 -9.60 -14.39 -5.23
N SER A 197 -9.45 -13.71 -4.09
CA SER A 197 -10.60 -13.17 -3.35
C SER A 197 -10.16 -11.97 -2.51
N ASN A 198 -10.88 -10.89 -2.65
CA ASN A 198 -10.79 -9.71 -1.79
C ASN A 198 -12.08 -9.49 -1.01
N ALA A 199 -12.84 -10.57 -0.72
CA ALA A 199 -14.10 -10.49 0.00
C ALA A 199 -13.89 -9.84 1.38
N PRO A 200 -14.47 -8.66 1.66
CA PRO A 200 -14.34 -8.03 2.97
C PRO A 200 -14.91 -8.95 4.06
N GLY A 201 -14.12 -9.16 5.13
CA GLY A 201 -14.52 -10.03 6.24
C GLY A 201 -14.60 -11.53 5.90
N GLY A 202 -14.01 -11.94 4.76
CA GLY A 202 -13.95 -13.35 4.34
C GLY A 202 -12.94 -14.20 5.11
N LEU A 203 -11.94 -13.58 5.74
CA LEU A 203 -10.89 -14.28 6.49
C LEU A 203 -11.49 -15.04 7.68
N GLY A 204 -11.17 -16.34 7.80
CA GLY A 204 -11.72 -17.25 8.79
C GLY A 204 -13.16 -17.71 8.53
N LYS A 205 -13.74 -17.35 7.37
CA LYS A 205 -15.11 -17.73 6.96
C LYS A 205 -15.14 -18.30 5.55
N VAL A 206 -14.56 -17.60 4.58
CA VAL A 206 -14.51 -17.97 3.16
C VAL A 206 -13.14 -18.54 2.81
N PHE A 207 -12.10 -18.01 3.42
CA PHE A 207 -10.72 -18.46 3.29
C PHE A 207 -10.01 -18.44 4.65
N ASP A 208 -9.01 -19.30 4.81
CA ASP A 208 -8.32 -19.50 6.08
C ASP A 208 -7.21 -18.47 6.28
N TYR A 209 -6.45 -18.16 5.23
CA TYR A 209 -5.25 -17.30 5.28
C TYR A 209 -5.27 -16.26 4.18
N GLN A 210 -4.55 -15.16 4.42
CA GLN A 210 -4.39 -14.08 3.46
C GLN A 210 -3.00 -13.47 3.51
N PHE A 211 -2.35 -13.36 2.34
CA PHE A 211 -1.15 -12.51 2.23
C PHE A 211 -1.56 -11.05 2.09
N ILE A 212 -1.03 -10.22 2.98
CA ILE A 212 -1.38 -8.79 3.09
C ILE A 212 -0.15 -7.97 3.48
N TYR A 213 -0.16 -6.69 3.18
CA TYR A 213 0.88 -5.77 3.65
C TYR A 213 0.83 -5.61 5.18
N GLU A 214 1.99 -5.59 5.82
CA GLU A 214 2.12 -5.57 7.28
C GLU A 214 1.36 -4.40 7.94
N HIS A 215 1.46 -3.17 7.40
CA HIS A 215 0.73 -2.03 7.94
C HIS A 215 -0.80 -2.22 7.92
N GLY A 216 -1.32 -2.84 6.85
CA GLY A 216 -2.74 -3.19 6.75
C GLY A 216 -3.14 -4.23 7.79
N ALA A 217 -2.33 -5.28 7.96
CA ALA A 217 -2.55 -6.28 9.00
C ALA A 217 -2.53 -5.67 10.41
N GLN A 218 -1.58 -4.78 10.69
CA GLN A 218 -1.50 -4.06 11.96
C GLN A 218 -2.73 -3.18 12.21
N ALA A 219 -3.21 -2.47 11.17
CA ALA A 219 -4.41 -1.64 11.28
C ALA A 219 -5.65 -2.47 11.60
N ILE A 220 -5.84 -3.60 10.90
CA ILE A 220 -6.96 -4.53 11.16
C ILE A 220 -6.84 -5.11 12.56
N TYR A 221 -5.65 -5.57 12.97
CA TYR A 221 -5.42 -6.13 14.30
C TYR A 221 -5.77 -5.14 15.42
N LYS A 222 -5.35 -3.87 15.27
CA LYS A 222 -5.66 -2.80 16.25
C LYS A 222 -7.15 -2.47 16.31
N ALA A 223 -7.85 -2.58 15.18
CA ALA A 223 -9.28 -2.29 15.07
C ALA A 223 -10.18 -3.47 15.47
N ASP A 224 -9.63 -4.69 15.54
CA ASP A 224 -10.38 -5.91 15.82
C ASP A 224 -10.82 -5.98 17.28
N LYS A 225 -12.10 -5.67 17.50
CA LYS A 225 -12.75 -5.75 18.83
C LYS A 225 -13.15 -7.18 19.22
N THR A 226 -13.15 -8.12 18.28
CA THR A 226 -13.51 -9.52 18.53
C THR A 226 -12.35 -10.32 19.10
N GLY A 227 -11.12 -9.82 18.93
CA GLY A 227 -9.90 -10.50 19.34
C GLY A 227 -9.62 -11.77 18.53
N THR A 228 -10.22 -11.90 17.33
CA THR A 228 -10.04 -13.10 16.49
C THR A 228 -8.96 -12.93 15.42
N TYR A 229 -8.74 -11.71 14.93
CA TYR A 229 -7.76 -11.44 13.88
C TYR A 229 -6.32 -11.61 14.38
N ARG A 230 -5.49 -12.24 13.58
CA ARG A 230 -4.07 -12.51 13.83
C ARG A 230 -3.26 -12.35 12.56
N TYR A 231 -1.97 -12.17 12.71
CA TYR A 231 -1.02 -12.29 11.60
C TYR A 231 0.34 -12.79 12.11
N VAL A 232 1.10 -13.44 11.25
CA VAL A 232 2.49 -13.82 11.48
C VAL A 232 3.40 -13.17 10.47
N LYS A 233 4.60 -12.78 10.91
CA LYS A 233 5.66 -12.31 10.00
C LYS A 233 6.26 -13.51 9.28
N LEU A 234 6.71 -13.27 8.07
CA LEU A 234 7.49 -14.22 7.31
C LEU A 234 8.99 -13.97 7.54
N PRO A 235 9.85 -14.96 7.29
CA PRO A 235 11.30 -14.75 7.29
C PRO A 235 11.72 -13.55 6.42
N ASP A 236 12.80 -12.89 6.81
CA ASP A 236 13.31 -11.72 6.08
C ASP A 236 13.66 -12.03 4.63
N GLU A 237 14.10 -13.25 4.36
CA GLU A 237 14.47 -13.74 3.04
C GLU A 237 13.28 -13.87 2.07
N ILE A 238 12.04 -13.87 2.59
CA ILE A 238 10.84 -14.07 1.76
C ILE A 238 9.75 -13.01 1.95
N ASN A 239 9.82 -12.18 3.02
CA ASN A 239 8.76 -11.20 3.33
C ASN A 239 8.76 -9.96 2.44
N LEU A 240 9.75 -9.80 1.58
CA LEU A 240 9.94 -8.63 0.70
C LEU A 240 10.03 -7.31 1.50
N GLY A 241 10.54 -7.31 2.73
CA GLY A 241 10.56 -6.13 3.60
C GLY A 241 11.93 -5.50 3.78
N VAL A 242 13.01 -6.24 3.58
CA VAL A 242 14.37 -5.85 3.95
C VAL A 242 15.13 -5.22 2.79
N PRO A 243 15.55 -3.94 2.90
CA PRO A 243 16.24 -3.26 1.79
C PRO A 243 17.51 -3.93 1.32
N GLY A 244 18.28 -4.51 2.25
CA GLY A 244 19.55 -5.19 1.97
C GLY A 244 19.41 -6.54 1.27
N LEU A 245 18.20 -7.07 1.10
CA LEU A 245 17.94 -8.37 0.48
C LEU A 245 17.39 -8.27 -0.94
N ASN A 246 17.42 -7.10 -1.57
CA ASN A 246 16.90 -6.93 -2.93
C ASN A 246 17.56 -7.88 -3.95
N ASP A 247 18.87 -8.15 -3.85
CA ASP A 247 19.56 -9.09 -4.74
C ASP A 247 19.10 -10.54 -4.54
N LEU A 248 18.72 -10.89 -3.31
CA LEU A 248 18.11 -12.18 -3.03
C LEU A 248 16.70 -12.26 -3.64
N TYR A 249 15.88 -11.25 -3.39
CA TYR A 249 14.52 -11.21 -3.90
C TYR A 249 14.49 -11.24 -5.43
N ALA A 250 15.35 -10.48 -6.09
CA ALA A 250 15.44 -10.37 -7.55
C ALA A 250 15.81 -11.67 -8.28
N LYS A 251 16.18 -12.74 -7.57
CA LYS A 251 16.31 -14.08 -8.15
C LYS A 251 14.98 -14.64 -8.64
N ARG A 252 13.85 -14.06 -8.19
CA ARG A 252 12.51 -14.43 -8.59
C ARG A 252 11.79 -13.24 -9.22
N SER A 253 10.81 -13.53 -10.06
CA SER A 253 10.06 -12.52 -10.79
C SER A 253 8.70 -13.04 -11.21
N VAL A 254 7.84 -12.12 -11.61
CA VAL A 254 6.58 -12.43 -12.29
C VAL A 254 6.54 -11.76 -13.64
N THR A 255 5.85 -12.36 -14.60
CA THR A 255 5.60 -11.77 -15.90
C THR A 255 4.15 -11.31 -15.99
N LEU A 256 3.95 -10.01 -16.16
CA LEU A 256 2.64 -9.41 -16.31
C LEU A 256 2.33 -9.16 -17.79
N PRO A 257 1.08 -9.31 -18.24
CA PRO A 257 0.65 -8.76 -19.53
C PRO A 257 0.90 -7.25 -19.53
N GLY A 258 1.52 -6.73 -20.58
CA GLY A 258 1.84 -5.31 -20.72
C GLY A 258 0.62 -4.41 -20.92
N LEU A 259 0.88 -3.12 -21.16
CA LEU A 259 -0.14 -2.16 -21.55
C LEU A 259 -0.52 -2.37 -23.03
N GLN A 260 -1.81 -2.32 -23.33
CA GLN A 260 -2.31 -2.47 -24.70
C GLN A 260 -2.14 -1.21 -25.56
N SER A 261 -1.51 -0.15 -25.04
CA SER A 261 -1.22 1.06 -25.81
C SER A 261 -0.20 0.74 -26.90
N ALA A 262 -0.54 1.10 -28.13
CA ALA A 262 0.29 0.95 -29.34
C ALA A 262 0.37 -0.46 -29.99
N GLY A 263 -0.66 -1.28 -29.86
CA GLY A 263 -0.86 -2.42 -30.79
C GLY A 263 -0.07 -3.69 -30.52
N ALA A 264 0.71 -3.77 -29.45
CA ALA A 264 1.33 -5.01 -29.00
C ALA A 264 1.34 -5.09 -27.47
N ALA A 265 0.63 -6.06 -26.92
CA ALA A 265 0.74 -6.42 -25.51
C ALA A 265 2.12 -7.05 -25.29
N THR A 266 3.11 -6.24 -24.97
CA THR A 266 4.41 -6.75 -24.54
C THR A 266 4.33 -7.22 -23.11
N ALA A 267 4.81 -8.43 -22.83
CA ALA A 267 4.93 -8.92 -21.48
C ALA A 267 5.95 -8.06 -20.69
N VAL A 268 5.66 -7.75 -19.45
CA VAL A 268 6.52 -6.97 -18.56
C VAL A 268 7.01 -7.87 -17.45
N ASN A 269 8.32 -8.09 -17.35
CA ASN A 269 8.90 -8.82 -16.24
C ASN A 269 9.11 -7.88 -15.05
N ILE A 270 8.60 -8.28 -13.89
CA ILE A 270 8.73 -7.57 -12.62
C ILE A 270 9.59 -8.43 -11.69
N PRO A 271 10.87 -8.10 -11.48
CA PRO A 271 11.69 -8.78 -10.50
C PRO A 271 11.19 -8.50 -9.08
N ALA A 272 11.24 -9.52 -8.23
CA ALA A 272 10.90 -9.34 -6.84
C ALA A 272 11.86 -8.37 -6.16
N SER A 273 11.33 -7.49 -5.34
CA SER A 273 12.07 -6.46 -4.62
C SER A 273 11.37 -6.10 -3.34
N ARG A 274 12.02 -5.33 -2.50
CA ARG A 274 11.40 -4.77 -1.30
C ARG A 274 10.08 -4.09 -1.65
N VAL A 275 9.05 -4.36 -0.86
CA VAL A 275 7.76 -3.66 -0.96
C VAL A 275 7.99 -2.16 -0.86
N THR A 276 7.72 -1.45 -1.95
CA THR A 276 7.98 -0.01 -2.04
C THR A 276 6.89 0.67 -2.87
N TRP A 277 6.17 1.60 -2.24
CA TRP A 277 5.17 2.42 -2.93
C TRP A 277 5.84 3.54 -3.70
N GLY A 278 5.38 3.71 -4.92
CA GLY A 278 5.79 4.79 -5.81
C GLY A 278 4.64 5.72 -6.15
N ILE A 279 4.97 6.96 -6.50
CA ILE A 279 4.03 7.96 -6.99
C ILE A 279 4.67 8.75 -8.13
N THR A 280 3.85 9.19 -9.07
CA THR A 280 4.27 10.05 -10.17
C THR A 280 3.23 11.12 -10.47
N LEU A 281 3.68 12.26 -10.95
CA LEU A 281 2.85 13.24 -11.62
C LEU A 281 2.66 12.80 -13.08
N MET A 282 1.41 12.67 -13.52
CA MET A 282 1.12 12.25 -14.89
C MET A 282 1.56 13.33 -15.89
N LYS A 283 2.07 12.93 -17.06
CA LYS A 283 2.53 13.90 -18.09
C LYS A 283 1.41 14.82 -18.57
N ALA A 284 0.22 14.28 -18.71
CA ALA A 284 -0.98 15.01 -19.15
C ALA A 284 -1.82 15.52 -17.98
N ALA A 285 -1.25 15.70 -16.79
CA ALA A 285 -1.94 16.19 -15.61
C ALA A 285 -2.58 17.56 -15.87
N PRO A 286 -3.91 17.68 -15.81
CA PRO A 286 -4.59 18.96 -16.04
C PRO A 286 -4.41 19.96 -14.89
N ASN A 287 -4.25 19.45 -13.65
CA ASN A 287 -4.13 20.28 -12.45
C ASN A 287 -2.71 20.20 -11.87
N ARG A 288 -1.71 20.39 -12.74
CA ARG A 288 -0.29 20.16 -12.42
C ARG A 288 0.21 20.90 -11.19
N GLU A 289 -0.17 22.15 -10.99
CA GLU A 289 0.25 22.96 -9.84
C GLU A 289 -0.34 22.41 -8.53
N ASN A 290 -1.61 22.04 -8.54
CA ASN A 290 -2.27 21.43 -7.39
C ASN A 290 -1.61 20.08 -7.03
N ALA A 291 -1.25 19.30 -8.06
CA ALA A 291 -0.55 18.02 -7.87
C ALA A 291 0.84 18.20 -7.25
N LEU A 292 1.58 19.22 -7.65
CA LEU A 292 2.88 19.55 -7.06
C LEU A 292 2.72 19.97 -5.59
N ALA A 293 1.78 20.85 -5.29
CA ALA A 293 1.50 21.26 -3.90
C ALA A 293 1.08 20.07 -3.01
N PHE A 294 0.30 19.12 -3.56
CA PHE A 294 -0.05 17.89 -2.84
C PHE A 294 1.18 17.02 -2.57
N LEU A 295 2.08 16.86 -3.54
CA LEU A 295 3.31 16.08 -3.35
C LEU A 295 4.25 16.76 -2.34
N GLU A 296 4.31 18.09 -2.30
CA GLU A 296 5.05 18.83 -1.27
C GLU A 296 4.51 18.53 0.13
N LEU A 297 3.19 18.52 0.31
CA LEU A 297 2.58 18.13 1.60
C LEU A 297 2.84 16.65 1.92
N LEU A 298 2.64 15.75 0.96
CA LEU A 298 2.85 14.31 1.16
C LEU A 298 4.29 13.99 1.62
N PHE A 299 5.28 14.70 1.06
CA PHE A 299 6.70 14.49 1.37
C PHE A 299 7.21 15.35 2.53
N SER A 300 6.38 16.21 3.09
CA SER A 300 6.69 16.99 4.30
C SER A 300 6.74 16.13 5.57
N SER A 301 7.21 16.71 6.66
CA SER A 301 7.15 16.08 7.98
C SER A 301 5.71 15.73 8.42
N GLN A 302 4.72 16.55 8.03
CA GLN A 302 3.31 16.27 8.31
C GLN A 302 2.81 15.05 7.54
N GLY A 303 3.11 14.97 6.24
CA GLY A 303 2.77 13.80 5.41
C GLY A 303 3.45 12.53 5.92
N ALA A 304 4.73 12.60 6.27
CA ALA A 304 5.47 11.47 6.85
C ALA A 304 4.87 11.01 8.19
N ALA A 305 4.43 11.95 9.04
CA ALA A 305 3.76 11.62 10.30
C ALA A 305 2.43 10.89 10.07
N ILE A 306 1.63 11.34 9.09
CA ILE A 306 0.38 10.68 8.72
C ILE A 306 0.64 9.26 8.19
N LEU A 307 1.61 9.09 7.26
CA LEU A 307 2.01 7.78 6.77
C LEU A 307 2.43 6.86 7.91
N SER A 308 3.24 7.33 8.83
CA SER A 308 3.68 6.55 10.01
C SER A 308 2.53 6.12 10.91
N ALA A 309 1.47 6.92 11.00
CA ALA A 309 0.35 6.66 11.90
C ALA A 309 -0.65 5.64 11.32
N VAL A 310 -0.96 5.73 10.02
CA VAL A 310 -2.07 4.98 9.42
C VAL A 310 -1.75 4.32 8.07
N GLY A 311 -0.50 4.35 7.65
CA GLY A 311 -0.06 3.83 6.35
C GLY A 311 1.21 2.97 6.42
N PRO A 312 1.84 2.74 5.27
CA PRO A 312 3.16 2.12 5.20
C PRO A 312 4.23 3.06 5.74
N ALA A 313 5.37 2.50 6.17
CA ALA A 313 6.49 3.27 6.70
C ALA A 313 7.02 4.28 5.66
N PRO A 314 7.04 5.58 5.95
CA PRO A 314 7.54 6.57 5.01
C PRO A 314 9.03 6.39 4.74
N LEU A 315 9.46 6.65 3.51
CA LEU A 315 10.85 6.91 3.17
C LEU A 315 11.07 8.41 3.35
N SER A 316 11.92 8.78 4.27
CA SER A 316 12.18 10.20 4.59
C SER A 316 13.70 10.46 4.56
N PRO A 317 14.18 11.18 3.55
CA PRO A 317 13.43 11.69 2.39
C PRO A 317 12.99 10.56 1.42
N PRO A 318 11.96 10.79 0.58
CA PRO A 318 11.61 9.91 -0.53
C PRO A 318 12.79 9.72 -1.48
N ILE A 319 12.79 8.61 -2.22
CA ILE A 319 13.91 8.22 -3.06
C ILE A 319 13.51 8.25 -4.54
N VAL A 320 14.41 8.75 -5.37
CA VAL A 320 14.29 8.76 -6.81
C VAL A 320 15.57 8.24 -7.47
N SER A 321 15.48 7.62 -8.64
CA SER A 321 16.69 7.24 -9.39
C SER A 321 17.48 8.47 -9.85
N LYS A 322 18.79 8.34 -10.06
CA LYS A 322 19.63 9.44 -10.59
C LYS A 322 19.09 9.96 -11.93
N GLN A 323 18.63 9.06 -12.80
CA GLN A 323 18.05 9.41 -14.09
C GLN A 323 16.77 10.22 -13.92
N ASP A 324 15.84 9.76 -13.06
CA ASP A 324 14.56 10.41 -12.82
C ASP A 324 14.74 11.75 -12.10
N PHE A 325 15.77 11.88 -11.25
CA PHE A 325 16.05 13.13 -10.51
C PHE A 325 16.27 14.32 -11.46
N ALA A 326 16.91 14.09 -12.60
CA ALA A 326 17.12 15.14 -13.60
C ALA A 326 15.80 15.67 -14.16
N LEU A 327 14.77 14.82 -14.24
CA LEU A 327 13.47 15.09 -14.84
C LEU A 327 12.46 15.70 -13.84
N LEU A 328 12.80 15.72 -12.54
CA LEU A 328 11.89 16.25 -11.52
C LEU A 328 11.69 17.77 -11.67
N PRO A 329 10.47 18.26 -11.39
CA PRO A 329 10.22 19.68 -11.14
C PRO A 329 11.13 20.21 -10.02
N ALA A 330 11.54 21.48 -10.14
CA ALA A 330 12.46 22.09 -9.18
C ALA A 330 11.96 22.02 -7.72
N ALA A 331 10.66 22.20 -7.50
CA ALA A 331 10.03 22.12 -6.19
C ALA A 331 10.23 20.76 -5.51
N LEU A 332 10.20 19.67 -6.26
CA LEU A 332 10.35 18.32 -5.72
C LEU A 332 11.81 17.90 -5.47
N LYS A 333 12.79 18.52 -6.17
CA LYS A 333 14.20 18.15 -6.04
C LYS A 333 14.75 18.35 -4.62
N ALA A 334 14.28 19.37 -3.92
CA ALA A 334 14.69 19.66 -2.54
C ALA A 334 14.09 18.67 -1.51
N LEU A 335 13.04 17.95 -1.87
CA LEU A 335 12.28 17.06 -0.98
C LEU A 335 12.68 15.59 -1.08
N VAL A 336 13.47 15.22 -2.08
CA VAL A 336 13.78 13.82 -2.37
C VAL A 336 15.28 13.57 -2.38
N GLN A 337 15.67 12.31 -2.18
CA GLN A 337 17.05 11.85 -2.28
C GLN A 337 17.26 11.10 -3.60
N SER A 338 18.28 11.50 -4.36
CA SER A 338 18.75 10.74 -5.53
C SER A 338 19.62 9.57 -5.09
N LYS A 339 19.33 8.37 -5.57
CA LYS A 339 20.13 7.14 -5.35
C LYS A 339 20.35 6.38 -6.65
#